data_7e5640d642d6738f0d3602569f85e6c3
#
_entry.id   7e5640d642d6738f0d3602569f85e6c3
#
_cell.length_a   1.000
_cell.length_b   1.000
_cell.length_c   1.000
_cell.angle_alpha   90.00
_cell.angle_beta   90.00
_cell.angle_gamma   90.00
#
_symmetry.space_group_name_H-M   'P 1'
#
loop_
_entity.id
_entity.type
_entity.pdbx_description
1 polymer ?
#
loop_
_entity_poly.entity_id
_entity_poly.type
_entity_poly.pdbx_seq_one_letter_code
_entity_poly.pdbx_strand_id
1 'polypeptide(L)'
;MKIKSIICSIVTLGLLAGGLTACMTEKEEGKGGEKATTAELEAQAKISKAEAQRIALDRVPGGTIEEREIEREKGKVIWSFDISTPGTKDITEVNVDAMTGAVIGVSKETVADQQKEQKK
;
A
#
# COMPACT_ATOMS: atom_id res chain seq x y z
N MET A 1 3.44 6.40 8.31
CA MET A 1 3.94 7.08 7.97
C MET A 1 3.51 8.31 7.56
N LYS A 2 3.95 9.13 7.32
CA LYS A 2 3.63 10.29 7.12
C LYS A 2 3.49 10.73 5.83
N ILE A 3 2.66 11.31 5.46
CA ILE A 3 2.47 11.78 4.29
C ILE A 3 2.73 13.12 4.18
N LYS A 4 3.39 13.59 3.46
CA LYS A 4 3.60 14.86 3.32
C LYS A 4 2.84 15.44 2.30
N SER A 5 2.08 16.26 2.44
CA SER A 5 1.29 16.83 1.50
C SER A 5 1.98 17.99 1.00
N ILE A 6 2.25 18.08 -0.10
CA ILE A 6 2.85 19.17 -0.62
C ILE A 6 1.90 20.06 -1.19
N ILE A 7 1.76 21.13 -0.75
CA ILE A 7 0.91 22.08 -1.21
C ILE A 7 1.59 22.92 -2.12
N CYS A 8 1.27 22.95 -3.22
CA CYS A 8 1.87 23.76 -4.12
C CYS A 8 1.16 25.01 -4.12
N SER A 9 1.67 25.93 -3.56
CA SER A 9 1.01 27.12 -3.46
C SER A 9 1.40 27.84 -4.68
N ILE A 10 0.69 28.01 -5.49
CA ILE A 10 0.97 28.70 -6.61
C ILE A 10 0.63 30.05 -6.52
N VAL A 11 1.47 30.86 -6.46
CA VAL A 11 1.20 32.19 -6.39
C VAL A 11 1.28 32.64 -7.73
N THR A 12 0.39 32.92 -8.23
CA THR A 12 0.42 33.31 -9.50
C THR A 12 0.28 34.68 -9.63
N LEU A 13 1.16 35.34 -9.87
CA LEU A 13 1.01 36.66 -10.03
C LEU A 13 1.01 36.77 -11.41
N GLY A 14 0.29 36.67 -11.93
CA GLY A 14 0.28 36.64 -13.17
C GLY A 14 0.46 37.46 -14.17
N LEU A 15 0.37 37.58 -14.84
CA LEU A 15 0.56 38.36 -15.73
C LEU A 15 0.92 37.94 -16.93
N LEU A 16 0.51 37.96 -17.65
CA LEU A 16 0.90 37.81 -18.76
C LEU A 16 1.04 36.83 -19.53
N ALA A 17 0.75 36.72 -19.95
CA ALA A 17 0.89 36.24 -20.92
C ALA A 17 1.50 35.21 -21.34
N GLY A 18 1.24 34.69 -21.90
CA GLY A 18 1.88 33.81 -22.45
C GLY A 18 2.06 32.65 -22.03
N GLY A 19 1.98 32.31 -21.44
CA GLY A 19 2.37 31.31 -21.12
C GLY A 19 1.81 30.18 -21.01
N LEU A 20 1.92 29.55 -21.31
CA LEU A 20 1.50 28.46 -21.16
C LEU A 20 2.00 27.74 -20.39
N THR A 21 2.27 27.38 -19.92
CA THR A 21 2.76 26.74 -19.19
C THR A 21 2.48 25.80 -18.66
N ALA A 22 2.27 25.20 -18.77
CA ALA A 22 2.27 24.19 -18.49
C ALA A 22 2.62 23.69 -17.42
N CYS A 23 2.11 23.53 -16.73
CA CYS A 23 2.45 23.14 -15.65
C CYS A 23 2.54 21.84 -15.72
N MET A 24 3.16 21.42 -16.13
CA MET A 24 3.29 20.28 -16.16
C MET A 24 3.75 19.68 -15.32
N THR A 25 3.60 19.12 -14.92
CA THR A 25 3.72 18.33 -14.34
C THR A 25 4.74 17.71 -14.32
N GLU A 26 5.37 17.72 -13.97
CA GLU A 26 6.30 17.19 -13.81
C GLU A 26 6.31 16.17 -13.21
N LYS A 27 6.30 15.35 -13.39
CA LYS A 27 6.38 14.34 -12.94
C LYS A 27 7.55 14.06 -12.73
N GLU A 28 7.96 13.94 -11.99
CA GLU A 28 9.02 13.70 -11.64
C GLU A 28 9.29 12.53 -11.66
N GLU A 29 9.67 11.96 -12.08
CA GLU A 29 9.99 10.92 -12.18
C GLU A 29 10.78 10.46 -11.49
N GLY A 30 10.61 9.86 -11.01
CA GLY A 30 11.22 9.35 -10.29
C GLY A 30 12.32 8.90 -10.35
N LYS A 31 12.86 8.72 -10.05
CA LYS A 31 13.90 8.41 -10.09
C LYS A 31 14.09 7.32 -9.47
N GLY A 32 14.30 6.68 -9.66
CA GLY A 32 14.66 5.58 -9.21
C GLY A 32 14.42 5.32 -7.88
N GLY A 33 14.00 4.51 -7.46
CA GLY A 33 13.89 4.26 -6.17
C GLY A 33 12.74 4.82 -5.54
N GLU A 34 12.13 5.63 -6.19
CA GLU A 34 11.10 6.18 -5.65
C GLU A 34 10.02 5.25 -5.43
N LYS A 35 9.41 5.16 -4.39
CA LYS A 35 8.34 4.38 -4.11
C LYS A 35 7.13 5.03 -4.63
N ALA A 36 6.31 4.36 -5.32
CA ALA A 36 5.04 4.90 -5.79
C ALA A 36 4.18 5.18 -4.57
N THR A 37 3.35 6.15 -4.66
CA THR A 37 2.48 6.47 -3.54
C THR A 37 1.34 5.48 -3.49
N THR A 38 0.67 5.43 -2.37
CA THR A 38 -0.45 4.54 -2.19
C THR A 38 -1.51 4.78 -3.26
N ALA A 39 -1.79 6.05 -3.52
CA ALA A 39 -2.81 6.37 -4.52
C ALA A 39 -2.44 5.88 -5.92
N GLU A 40 -1.17 5.96 -6.25
CA GLU A 40 -0.75 5.50 -7.55
C GLU A 40 -0.83 4.00 -7.66
N LEU A 41 -0.53 3.31 -6.60
CA LEU A 41 -0.60 1.87 -6.61
C LEU A 41 -2.06 1.41 -6.65
N GLU A 42 -2.91 2.09 -5.92
CA GLU A 42 -4.32 1.74 -5.94
C GLU A 42 -4.91 1.99 -7.32
N ALA A 43 -4.44 3.00 -8.00
CA ALA A 43 -4.93 3.27 -9.33
C ALA A 43 -4.53 2.18 -10.32
N GLN A 44 -3.44 1.50 -10.06
CA GLN A 44 -3.00 0.44 -10.91
C GLN A 44 -3.66 -0.89 -10.59
N ALA A 45 -4.16 -1.04 -9.39
CA ALA A 45 -4.75 -2.29 -8.95
C ALA A 45 -6.03 -2.59 -9.69
N LYS A 46 -6.18 -3.83 -10.09
CA LYS A 46 -7.40 -4.25 -10.75
C LYS A 46 -8.34 -4.88 -9.75
N ILE A 47 -7.81 -5.28 -8.59
CA ILE A 47 -8.62 -5.85 -7.54
C ILE A 47 -8.79 -4.77 -6.49
N SER A 48 -10.01 -4.46 -6.14
CA SER A 48 -10.25 -3.42 -5.17
C SER A 48 -9.80 -3.84 -3.78
N LYS A 49 -9.62 -2.89 -2.92
CA LYS A 49 -9.22 -3.17 -1.55
C LYS A 49 -10.24 -4.09 -0.88
N ALA A 50 -11.51 -3.82 -1.08
CA ALA A 50 -12.55 -4.63 -0.46
C ALA A 50 -12.52 -6.07 -0.94
N GLU A 51 -12.25 -6.25 -2.22
CA GLU A 51 -12.19 -7.58 -2.73
C GLU A 51 -10.95 -8.30 -2.27
N ALA A 52 -9.83 -7.63 -2.24
CA ALA A 52 -8.60 -8.23 -1.75
C ALA A 52 -8.75 -8.60 -0.29
N GLN A 53 -9.44 -7.75 0.47
CA GLN A 53 -9.67 -8.00 1.86
C GLN A 53 -10.47 -9.27 2.06
N ARG A 54 -11.48 -9.48 1.24
CA ARG A 54 -12.30 -10.66 1.36
C ARG A 54 -11.47 -11.89 1.04
N ILE A 55 -10.64 -11.80 0.02
CA ILE A 55 -9.80 -12.90 -0.36
C ILE A 55 -8.82 -13.24 0.78
N ALA A 56 -8.26 -12.22 1.40
CA ALA A 56 -7.33 -12.43 2.48
C ALA A 56 -8.02 -13.06 3.70
N LEU A 57 -9.21 -12.59 4.02
CA LEU A 57 -9.92 -13.12 5.17
C LEU A 57 -10.33 -14.58 4.99
N ASP A 58 -10.45 -15.01 3.74
CA ASP A 58 -10.79 -16.39 3.49
C ASP A 58 -9.63 -17.28 3.95
N ARG A 59 -8.45 -16.72 4.07
CA ARG A 59 -7.32 -17.51 4.49
C ARG A 59 -7.22 -17.59 6.01
N VAL A 60 -7.89 -16.69 6.69
CA VAL A 60 -7.87 -16.68 8.14
C VAL A 60 -9.31 -16.57 8.62
N PRO A 61 -10.05 -17.66 8.57
CA PRO A 61 -11.46 -17.64 8.95
C PRO A 61 -11.66 -17.05 10.34
N GLY A 62 -12.56 -16.12 10.44
CA GLY A 62 -12.82 -15.49 11.71
C GLY A 62 -11.79 -14.44 12.10
N GLY A 63 -10.79 -14.23 11.27
CA GLY A 63 -9.74 -13.29 11.62
C GLY A 63 -10.18 -11.84 11.51
N THR A 64 -9.37 -10.96 12.07
CA THR A 64 -9.64 -9.54 12.02
C THR A 64 -8.47 -8.85 11.37
N ILE A 65 -8.75 -7.99 10.41
CA ILE A 65 -7.68 -7.28 9.73
C ILE A 65 -7.18 -6.16 10.62
N GLU A 66 -5.91 -6.24 10.96
CA GLU A 66 -5.31 -5.21 11.82
C GLU A 66 -4.68 -4.13 10.97
N GLU A 67 -4.08 -4.51 9.87
CA GLU A 67 -3.44 -3.54 9.04
C GLU A 67 -3.60 -3.90 7.58
N ARG A 68 -3.60 -2.94 6.71
CA ARG A 68 -3.70 -3.19 5.29
C ARG A 68 -2.88 -2.18 4.53
N GLU A 69 -2.12 -2.65 3.59
CA GLU A 69 -1.28 -1.79 2.79
C GLU A 69 -1.27 -2.22 1.35
N ILE A 70 -0.85 -1.36 0.49
CA ILE A 70 -0.70 -1.72 -0.89
C ILE A 70 0.72 -1.32 -1.23
N GLU A 71 1.44 -2.18 -1.88
CA GLU A 71 2.83 -1.88 -2.19
C GLU A 71 3.27 -2.57 -3.46
N ARG A 72 4.45 -2.24 -3.91
CA ARG A 72 4.96 -2.84 -5.11
C ARG A 72 6.14 -3.71 -4.72
N GLU A 73 6.06 -4.96 -5.03
CA GLU A 73 7.13 -5.86 -4.72
C GLU A 73 7.51 -6.67 -5.93
N LYS A 74 8.75 -6.71 -6.25
CA LYS A 74 9.23 -7.44 -7.41
C LYS A 74 8.44 -7.13 -8.66
N GLY A 75 8.12 -5.89 -8.84
CA GLY A 75 7.41 -5.47 -10.03
C GLY A 75 5.90 -5.68 -10.01
N LYS A 76 5.40 -6.22 -8.92
CA LYS A 76 3.97 -6.45 -8.84
C LYS A 76 3.34 -5.59 -7.78
N VAL A 77 2.13 -5.17 -8.03
CA VAL A 77 1.40 -4.39 -7.05
C VAL A 77 0.63 -5.42 -6.22
N ILE A 78 0.79 -5.38 -4.93
CA ILE A 78 0.12 -6.35 -4.06
C ILE A 78 -0.57 -5.66 -2.91
N TRP A 79 -1.61 -6.30 -2.41
CA TRP A 79 -2.32 -5.86 -1.24
C TRP A 79 -1.81 -6.75 -0.10
N SER A 80 -1.37 -6.12 0.98
CA SER A 80 -0.84 -6.86 2.11
C SER A 80 -1.77 -6.65 3.29
N PHE A 81 -2.16 -7.71 3.94
CA PHE A 81 -3.04 -7.62 5.09
C PHE A 81 -2.49 -8.38 6.28
N ASP A 82 -2.48 -7.73 7.43
CA ASP A 82 -2.07 -8.37 8.65
C ASP A 82 -3.37 -8.72 9.35
N ILE A 83 -3.60 -9.98 9.56
CA ILE A 83 -4.85 -10.46 10.13
C ILE A 83 -4.59 -11.20 11.43
N SER A 84 -5.28 -10.79 12.47
CA SER A 84 -5.09 -11.46 13.76
C SER A 84 -5.97 -12.68 13.80
N THR A 85 -5.48 -13.72 14.44
CA THR A 85 -6.22 -14.97 14.55
C THR A 85 -7.09 -14.92 15.80
N PRO A 86 -8.34 -15.32 15.71
CA PRO A 86 -9.22 -15.26 16.86
C PRO A 86 -8.69 -16.11 18.00
N GLY A 87 -8.74 -15.58 19.16
CA GLY A 87 -8.32 -16.31 20.34
C GLY A 87 -6.83 -16.29 20.60
N THR A 88 -6.05 -15.69 19.75
CA THR A 88 -4.61 -15.62 19.97
C THR A 88 -4.12 -14.25 19.56
N LYS A 89 -2.83 -14.04 19.70
CA LYS A 89 -2.27 -12.79 19.25
C LYS A 89 -1.38 -13.02 18.05
N ASP A 90 -1.53 -14.16 17.42
CA ASP A 90 -0.75 -14.45 16.25
C ASP A 90 -1.26 -13.62 15.08
N ILE A 91 -0.36 -13.17 14.26
CA ILE A 91 -0.72 -12.37 13.09
C ILE A 91 -0.38 -13.17 11.85
N THR A 92 -1.27 -13.18 10.92
CA THR A 92 -1.02 -13.84 9.64
C THR A 92 -1.00 -12.75 8.57
N GLU A 93 0.09 -12.65 7.89
CA GLU A 93 0.19 -11.69 6.82
C GLU A 93 -0.23 -12.39 5.53
N VAL A 94 -1.15 -11.83 4.82
CA VAL A 94 -1.62 -12.40 3.57
C VAL A 94 -1.39 -11.41 2.46
N ASN A 95 -0.66 -11.82 1.45
CA ASN A 95 -0.36 -10.96 0.32
C ASN A 95 -1.17 -11.38 -0.91
N VAL A 96 -1.93 -10.47 -1.43
CA VAL A 96 -2.81 -10.72 -2.56
C VAL A 96 -2.36 -9.91 -3.76
N ASP A 97 -2.23 -10.57 -4.88
CA ASP A 97 -1.82 -9.90 -6.11
C ASP A 97 -2.93 -8.93 -6.49
N ALA A 98 -2.62 -7.66 -6.56
CA ALA A 98 -3.61 -6.64 -6.85
C ALA A 98 -4.10 -6.67 -8.31
N MET A 99 -3.42 -7.41 -9.15
CA MET A 99 -3.83 -7.48 -10.54
C MET A 99 -4.69 -8.69 -10.82
N THR A 100 -4.48 -9.79 -10.13
CA THR A 100 -5.22 -11.01 -10.41
C THR A 100 -6.08 -11.51 -9.25
N GLY A 101 -5.80 -11.05 -8.06
CA GLY A 101 -6.53 -11.52 -6.89
C GLY A 101 -5.99 -12.80 -6.30
N ALA A 102 -4.87 -13.29 -6.84
CA ALA A 102 -4.31 -14.53 -6.33
C ALA A 102 -3.56 -14.27 -5.03
N VAL A 103 -3.66 -15.22 -4.12
CA VAL A 103 -2.91 -15.09 -2.86
C VAL A 103 -1.51 -15.57 -3.19
N ILE A 104 -0.56 -14.68 -3.10
CA ILE A 104 0.81 -15.01 -3.47
C ILE A 104 1.73 -15.21 -2.28
N GLY A 105 1.25 -14.96 -1.09
CA GLY A 105 2.08 -15.20 0.08
C GLY A 105 1.25 -15.24 1.34
N VAL A 106 1.59 -16.15 2.24
CA VAL A 106 0.93 -16.21 3.52
C VAL A 106 2.01 -16.51 4.53
N SER A 107 2.16 -15.64 5.49
CA SER A 107 3.20 -15.78 6.48
C SER A 107 2.57 -15.62 7.84
N LYS A 108 2.94 -16.41 8.79
CA LYS A 108 2.38 -16.31 10.11
C LYS A 108 3.42 -15.94 11.13
N GLU A 109 3.12 -14.93 11.91
CA GLU A 109 4.01 -14.52 12.94
C GLU A 109 3.41 -14.82 14.27
N THR A 110 4.08 -15.57 15.08
CA THR A 110 3.53 -15.91 16.39
C THR A 110 3.96 -14.86 17.40
N VAL A 111 3.32 -14.91 18.54
CA VAL A 111 3.66 -14.00 19.61
C VAL A 111 5.14 -14.13 19.97
N ALA A 112 5.64 -15.34 19.88
CA ALA A 112 7.04 -15.57 20.22
C ALA A 112 7.97 -14.85 19.25
N ASP A 113 7.60 -14.80 18.01
CA ASP A 113 8.42 -14.14 17.01
C ASP A 113 8.37 -12.63 17.21
N GLN A 114 7.20 -12.14 17.50
CA GLN A 114 7.05 -10.71 17.71
C GLN A 114 7.88 -10.24 18.89
N GLN A 115 7.98 -11.06 19.90
CA GLN A 115 8.76 -10.70 21.05
C GLN A 115 10.25 -10.66 20.75
N LYS A 116 10.66 -11.51 19.82
CA LYS A 116 12.06 -11.51 19.50
C LYS A 116 12.47 -10.25 18.82
N GLU A 117 11.63 -9.71 18.00
CA GLU A 117 11.96 -8.50 17.33
C GLU A 117 12.04 -7.32 18.27
N GLN A 118 11.21 -7.31 19.24
CA GLN A 118 11.25 -6.21 20.16
C GLN A 118 12.45 -6.22 21.08
N LYS A 119 13.06 -7.34 21.24
CA LYS A 119 14.19 -7.39 22.08
C LYS A 119 15.45 -6.96 21.44
N LYS A 120 15.49 -6.73 20.22
CA LYS A 120 16.66 -6.23 19.59
C LYS A 120 16.76 -4.78 19.75
#